data_610cd764b109a54f6c0b470555bd4535
#
_entry.id   610cd764b109a54f6c0b470555bd4535
#
_cell.length_a   1.000
_cell.length_b   1.000
_cell.length_c   1.000
_cell.angle_alpha   90.00
_cell.angle_beta   90.00
_cell.angle_gamma   90.00
#
_symmetry.space_group_name_H-M   'P 1'
#
loop_
_entity.id
_entity.type
_entity.pdbx_description
1 polymer ?
#
loop_
_entity_poly.entity_id
_entity_poly.type
_entity_poly.pdbx_seq_one_letter_code
_entity_poly.pdbx_strand_id
1 'polypeptide(L)'
;GGTAGWMAAATLVSQFPNKEITLIESPNISTVGVGESTIGQINNWLALLGIQDADFMPHCDASYKLSIGFENFYRKDSGKFHYPFGRPYTENNKSELNDWYFKKFLYPDTPVSDYAECLFPQMALVTQNKIHKNLDGRLPSFNFLQDVAYHFDATKFALWLRDHYCLPKGVKHVLAEVKDVKLNDDVGVEYVTLDDGGK
;
A
#
# COMPACT_ATOMS: atom_id res chain seq x y z
N GLY A 1 -3.05 -5.81 -17.13
CA GLY A 1 -4.05 -6.28 -16.16
C GLY A 1 -3.50 -6.51 -14.77
N GLY A 2 -4.27 -7.18 -13.96
CA GLY A 2 -3.95 -7.41 -12.57
C GLY A 2 -3.98 -6.15 -11.71
N THR A 3 -3.58 -6.25 -10.44
CA THR A 3 -3.64 -5.13 -9.49
C THR A 3 -2.86 -3.91 -9.99
N ALA A 4 -1.62 -4.11 -10.44
CA ALA A 4 -0.78 -3.02 -10.95
C ALA A 4 -1.37 -2.34 -12.19
N GLY A 5 -1.94 -3.11 -13.12
CA GLY A 5 -2.60 -2.59 -14.32
C GLY A 5 -3.81 -1.73 -13.99
N TRP A 6 -4.67 -2.20 -13.10
CA TRP A 6 -5.86 -1.45 -12.68
C TRP A 6 -5.51 -0.22 -11.85
N MET A 7 -4.48 -0.27 -11.02
CA MET A 7 -3.96 0.92 -10.32
C MET A 7 -3.41 1.95 -11.31
N ALA A 8 -2.67 1.53 -12.34
CA ALA A 8 -2.19 2.42 -13.40
C ALA A 8 -3.36 3.04 -14.18
N ALA A 9 -4.34 2.23 -14.59
CA ALA A 9 -5.52 2.71 -15.31
C ALA A 9 -6.32 3.73 -14.47
N ALA A 10 -6.51 3.46 -13.18
CA ALA A 10 -7.18 4.39 -12.26
C ALA A 10 -6.45 5.73 -12.16
N THR A 11 -5.11 5.69 -12.06
CA THR A 11 -4.29 6.90 -12.05
C THR A 11 -4.42 7.67 -13.36
N LEU A 12 -4.28 6.98 -14.50
CA LEU A 12 -4.32 7.62 -15.80
C LEU A 12 -5.69 8.26 -16.11
N VAL A 13 -6.79 7.54 -15.86
CA VAL A 13 -8.11 8.09 -16.12
C VAL A 13 -8.46 9.27 -15.20
N SER A 14 -7.90 9.29 -14.01
CA SER A 14 -8.05 10.42 -13.06
C SER A 14 -7.24 11.64 -13.49
N GLN A 15 -5.99 11.44 -13.89
CA GLN A 15 -5.06 12.54 -14.15
C GLN A 15 -5.14 13.07 -15.59
N PHE A 16 -5.65 12.28 -16.53
CA PHE A 16 -5.75 12.64 -17.94
C PHE A 16 -7.19 12.51 -18.46
N PRO A 17 -8.13 13.34 -18.00
CA PRO A 17 -9.56 13.21 -18.33
C PRO A 17 -9.87 13.39 -19.82
N ASN A 18 -8.94 13.99 -20.59
CA ASN A 18 -9.08 14.19 -22.03
C ASN A 18 -8.40 13.08 -22.86
N LYS A 19 -7.89 12.04 -22.21
CA LYS A 19 -7.28 10.89 -22.90
C LYS A 19 -8.18 9.68 -22.81
N GLU A 20 -8.21 8.91 -23.88
CA GLU A 20 -8.82 7.60 -23.92
C GLU A 20 -7.85 6.59 -23.31
N ILE A 21 -8.29 5.89 -22.28
CA ILE A 21 -7.50 4.89 -21.57
C ILE A 21 -8.04 3.51 -21.92
N THR A 22 -7.20 2.66 -22.46
CA THR A 22 -7.53 1.26 -22.74
C THR A 22 -6.63 0.35 -21.92
N LEU A 23 -7.21 -0.58 -21.18
CA LEU A 23 -6.49 -1.63 -20.48
C LEU A 23 -6.73 -2.96 -21.20
N ILE A 24 -5.63 -3.62 -21.57
CA ILE A 24 -5.64 -4.94 -22.19
C ILE A 24 -5.13 -5.94 -21.16
N GLU A 25 -5.85 -7.03 -20.95
CA GLU A 25 -5.36 -8.13 -20.13
C GLU A 25 -5.77 -9.48 -20.70
N SER A 26 -4.87 -10.47 -20.53
CA SER A 26 -5.13 -11.83 -20.98
C SER A 26 -6.24 -12.48 -20.17
N PRO A 27 -7.23 -13.12 -20.81
CA PRO A 27 -8.22 -13.95 -20.12
C PRO A 27 -7.63 -15.27 -19.59
N ASN A 28 -6.44 -15.65 -20.06
CA ASN A 28 -5.81 -16.93 -19.73
C ASN A 28 -4.76 -16.82 -18.60
N ILE A 29 -4.31 -15.59 -18.28
CA ILE A 29 -3.35 -15.34 -17.22
C ILE A 29 -4.12 -14.80 -16.02
N SER A 30 -4.27 -15.62 -15.00
CA SER A 30 -4.92 -15.20 -13.77
C SER A 30 -4.10 -14.10 -13.07
N THR A 31 -4.79 -13.15 -12.45
CA THR A 31 -4.13 -12.22 -11.53
C THR A 31 -3.45 -13.04 -10.44
N VAL A 32 -2.14 -12.85 -10.29
CA VAL A 32 -1.42 -13.42 -9.15
C VAL A 32 -1.89 -12.64 -7.92
N GLY A 33 -2.90 -13.19 -7.26
CA GLY A 33 -3.49 -12.60 -6.07
C GLY A 33 -2.97 -13.33 -4.84
N VAL A 34 -2.23 -12.60 -4.04
CA VAL A 34 -1.94 -12.97 -2.66
C VAL A 34 -2.49 -11.85 -1.77
N GLY A 35 -2.64 -12.10 -0.48
CA GLY A 35 -2.91 -11.00 0.44
C GLY A 35 -1.80 -9.98 0.33
N GLU A 36 -2.14 -8.76 -0.06
CA GLU A 36 -1.16 -7.68 -0.19
C GLU A 36 -1.12 -6.84 1.07
N SER A 37 0.06 -6.33 1.32
CA SER A 37 0.35 -5.47 2.46
C SER A 37 1.03 -4.19 1.95
N THR A 38 0.37 -3.08 2.14
CA THR A 38 0.85 -1.78 1.68
C THR A 38 1.74 -1.07 2.69
N ILE A 39 2.21 0.10 2.33
CA ILE A 39 2.88 1.08 3.20
C ILE A 39 2.12 2.41 3.14
N GLY A 40 2.39 3.33 4.06
CA GLY A 40 1.60 4.56 4.23
C GLY A 40 1.42 5.42 2.98
N GLN A 41 2.32 5.34 2.01
CA GLN A 41 2.22 6.07 0.74
C GLN A 41 0.96 5.75 -0.08
N ILE A 42 0.34 4.60 0.15
CA ILE A 42 -0.92 4.24 -0.51
C ILE A 42 -2.02 5.29 -0.24
N ASN A 43 -2.01 5.91 0.95
CA ASN A 43 -3.01 6.92 1.31
C ASN A 43 -2.95 8.15 0.42
N ASN A 44 -1.76 8.57 0.01
CA ASN A 44 -1.60 9.69 -0.92
C ASN A 44 -2.21 9.36 -2.28
N TRP A 45 -2.04 8.12 -2.74
CA TRP A 45 -2.63 7.65 -3.98
C TRP A 45 -4.16 7.52 -3.90
N LEU A 46 -4.69 6.96 -2.81
CA LEU A 46 -6.14 6.90 -2.59
C LEU A 46 -6.76 8.30 -2.53
N ALA A 47 -6.11 9.23 -1.82
CA ALA A 47 -6.54 10.63 -1.74
C ALA A 47 -6.51 11.33 -3.12
N LEU A 48 -5.46 11.08 -3.93
CA LEU A 48 -5.36 11.59 -5.31
C LEU A 48 -6.55 11.15 -6.17
N LEU A 49 -7.02 9.94 -5.97
CA LEU A 49 -8.17 9.37 -6.70
C LEU A 49 -9.53 9.72 -6.08
N GLY A 50 -9.55 10.31 -4.88
CA GLY A 50 -10.75 10.57 -4.11
C GLY A 50 -11.41 9.31 -3.54
N ILE A 51 -10.65 8.21 -3.38
CA ILE A 51 -11.11 6.93 -2.83
C ILE A 51 -10.96 6.97 -1.31
N GLN A 52 -12.03 6.62 -0.59
CA GLN A 52 -12.05 6.55 0.87
C GLN A 52 -12.09 5.10 1.36
N ASP A 53 -11.72 4.90 2.62
CA ASP A 53 -11.73 3.58 3.27
C ASP A 53 -13.08 2.87 3.14
N ALA A 54 -14.17 3.60 3.32
CA ALA A 54 -15.53 3.07 3.21
C ALA A 54 -15.87 2.56 1.81
N ASP A 55 -15.18 3.05 0.76
CA ASP A 55 -15.47 2.68 -0.62
C ASP A 55 -14.92 1.29 -0.97
N PHE A 56 -13.71 0.95 -0.49
CA PHE A 56 -13.03 -0.27 -0.92
C PHE A 56 -12.84 -1.31 0.17
N MET A 57 -12.61 -0.90 1.43
CA MET A 57 -12.24 -1.85 2.49
C MET A 57 -13.25 -3.00 2.69
N PRO A 58 -14.58 -2.75 2.69
CA PRO A 58 -15.57 -3.83 2.84
C PRO A 58 -15.57 -4.83 1.69
N HIS A 59 -15.12 -4.39 0.50
CA HIS A 59 -15.12 -5.20 -0.72
C HIS A 59 -13.83 -5.99 -0.93
N CYS A 60 -12.76 -5.61 -0.23
CA CYS A 60 -11.43 -6.14 -0.43
C CYS A 60 -10.90 -6.92 0.79
N ASP A 61 -11.75 -7.26 1.75
CA ASP A 61 -11.39 -7.87 3.03
C ASP A 61 -10.24 -7.10 3.71
N ALA A 62 -10.29 -5.78 3.61
CA ALA A 62 -9.19 -4.94 4.04
C ALA A 62 -9.19 -4.71 5.55
N SER A 63 -8.00 -4.61 6.10
CA SER A 63 -7.76 -4.19 7.47
C SER A 63 -6.61 -3.18 7.54
N TYR A 64 -6.56 -2.44 8.64
CA TYR A 64 -5.47 -1.49 8.85
C TYR A 64 -4.18 -2.16 9.26
N LYS A 65 -3.07 -1.55 8.88
CA LYS A 65 -1.71 -1.95 9.21
C LYS A 65 -0.95 -0.76 9.80
N LEU A 66 -0.39 -0.92 10.99
CA LEU A 66 0.31 0.13 11.73
C LEU A 66 1.82 -0.08 11.81
N SER A 67 2.29 -1.30 11.53
CA SER A 67 3.69 -1.65 11.65
C SER A 67 4.04 -2.87 10.82
N ILE A 68 5.34 -3.12 10.67
CA ILE A 68 5.88 -4.37 10.16
C ILE A 68 6.55 -5.09 11.32
N GLY A 69 6.12 -6.32 11.60
CA GLY A 69 6.77 -7.18 12.58
C GLY A 69 7.89 -7.99 11.93
N PHE A 70 9.08 -7.94 12.52
CA PHE A 70 10.23 -8.75 12.12
C PHE A 70 10.56 -9.75 13.23
N GLU A 71 10.66 -11.01 12.88
CA GLU A 71 11.00 -12.08 13.79
C GLU A 71 12.26 -12.79 13.32
N ASN A 72 13.25 -12.91 14.20
CA ASN A 72 14.55 -13.52 13.90
C ASN A 72 15.23 -12.95 12.64
N PHE A 73 15.05 -11.64 12.39
CA PHE A 73 15.39 -11.01 11.11
C PHE A 73 16.87 -11.07 10.78
N TYR A 74 17.75 -10.77 11.74
CA TYR A 74 19.19 -10.72 11.46
C TYR A 74 19.96 -11.97 11.90
N ARG A 75 19.37 -12.77 12.80
CA ARG A 75 19.89 -14.09 13.20
C ARG A 75 18.79 -14.90 13.89
N LYS A 76 18.95 -16.23 13.91
CA LYS A 76 18.08 -17.12 14.65
C LYS A 76 18.06 -16.74 16.13
N ASP A 77 16.90 -16.82 16.72
CA ASP A 77 16.62 -16.54 18.17
C ASP A 77 16.96 -15.10 18.59
N SER A 78 17.00 -14.15 17.64
CA SER A 78 17.22 -12.72 17.95
C SER A 78 15.98 -12.00 18.49
N GLY A 79 14.84 -12.68 18.53
CA GLY A 79 13.58 -12.12 19.00
C GLY A 79 12.77 -11.40 17.93
N LYS A 80 11.72 -10.72 18.38
CA LYS A 80 10.79 -9.98 17.51
C LYS A 80 10.86 -8.49 17.83
N PHE A 81 10.85 -7.67 16.77
CA PHE A 81 10.68 -6.22 16.88
C PHE A 81 9.71 -5.70 15.83
N HIS A 82 9.19 -4.52 16.04
CA HIS A 82 8.31 -3.82 15.11
C HIS A 82 9.02 -2.62 14.48
N TYR A 83 8.72 -2.41 13.22
CA TYR A 83 8.96 -1.16 12.52
C TYR A 83 7.60 -0.45 12.35
N PRO A 84 7.24 0.44 13.31
CA PRO A 84 5.98 1.17 13.24
C PRO A 84 5.99 2.19 12.11
N PHE A 85 4.81 2.46 11.55
CA PHE A 85 4.67 3.58 10.63
C PHE A 85 4.60 4.90 11.40
N GLY A 86 4.96 5.98 10.71
CA GLY A 86 4.99 7.31 11.34
C GLY A 86 6.34 7.64 11.97
N ARG A 87 6.30 8.52 12.95
CA ARG A 87 7.49 9.07 13.58
C ARG A 87 7.55 8.70 15.06
N PRO A 88 8.76 8.53 15.61
CA PRO A 88 8.91 8.36 17.05
C PRO A 88 8.40 9.62 17.77
N TYR A 89 7.86 9.43 18.95
CA TYR A 89 7.50 10.54 19.82
C TYR A 89 8.76 11.35 20.16
N THR A 90 8.65 12.65 20.06
CA THR A 90 9.73 13.58 20.41
C THR A 90 9.17 14.66 21.31
N GLU A 91 9.79 14.88 22.45
CA GLU A 91 9.49 16.02 23.29
C GLU A 91 10.34 17.22 22.87
N ASN A 92 9.69 18.35 22.64
CA ASN A 92 10.37 19.59 22.21
C ASN A 92 11.26 19.43 20.96
N ASN A 93 10.85 18.61 20.00
CA ASN A 93 11.60 18.28 18.77
C ASN A 93 12.97 17.64 19.00
N LYS A 94 13.22 17.06 20.17
CA LYS A 94 14.43 16.29 20.45
C LYS A 94 14.17 14.82 20.20
N SER A 95 15.12 14.16 19.53
CA SER A 95 15.05 12.72 19.30
C SER A 95 15.47 11.97 20.55
N GLU A 96 14.64 11.07 21.03
CA GLU A 96 14.93 10.17 22.14
C GLU A 96 15.76 8.94 21.71
N LEU A 97 16.20 8.88 20.46
CA LEU A 97 16.99 7.78 19.92
C LEU A 97 18.31 7.59 20.69
N ASN A 98 18.99 8.69 21.01
CA ASN A 98 20.23 8.63 21.76
C ASN A 98 20.01 8.08 23.16
N ASP A 99 18.92 8.50 23.82
CA ASP A 99 18.59 8.04 25.16
C ASP A 99 18.29 6.54 25.17
N TRP A 100 17.57 6.05 24.16
CA TRP A 100 17.33 4.62 24.01
C TRP A 100 18.63 3.85 23.74
N TYR A 101 19.55 4.40 22.93
CA TYR A 101 20.86 3.81 22.69
C TYR A 101 21.66 3.68 23.97
N PHE A 102 21.74 4.73 24.80
CA PHE A 102 22.38 4.70 26.11
C PHE A 102 21.71 3.70 27.07
N LYS A 103 20.38 3.65 27.08
CA LYS A 103 19.64 2.62 27.83
C LYS A 103 20.10 1.21 27.43
N LYS A 104 20.14 0.93 26.13
CA LYS A 104 20.58 -0.38 25.62
C LYS A 104 22.03 -0.69 25.95
N PHE A 105 22.90 0.31 25.97
CA PHE A 105 24.29 0.17 26.36
C PHE A 105 24.45 -0.15 27.85
N LEU A 106 23.70 0.53 28.70
CA LEU A 106 23.74 0.32 30.16
C LEU A 106 23.02 -0.97 30.60
N TYR A 107 22.00 -1.36 29.84
CA TYR A 107 21.17 -2.55 30.11
C TYR A 107 21.14 -3.45 28.87
N PRO A 108 22.20 -4.26 28.65
CA PRO A 108 22.33 -5.08 27.43
C PRO A 108 21.17 -6.08 27.20
N ASP A 109 20.52 -6.50 28.26
CA ASP A 109 19.36 -7.43 28.21
C ASP A 109 18.04 -6.74 27.80
N THR A 110 18.06 -5.43 27.53
CA THR A 110 16.87 -4.73 27.03
C THR A 110 16.37 -5.42 25.74
N PRO A 111 15.09 -5.82 25.66
CA PRO A 111 14.55 -6.51 24.49
C PRO A 111 14.68 -5.68 23.21
N VAL A 112 14.78 -6.35 22.06
CA VAL A 112 14.83 -5.66 20.75
C VAL A 112 13.52 -4.95 20.40
N SER A 113 12.41 -5.36 21.00
CA SER A 113 11.09 -4.71 20.87
C SER A 113 11.00 -3.36 21.56
N ASP A 114 11.81 -3.14 22.59
CA ASP A 114 11.71 -1.98 23.51
C ASP A 114 11.80 -0.62 22.79
N TYR A 115 12.60 -0.52 21.74
CA TYR A 115 12.71 0.72 20.96
C TYR A 115 11.35 1.18 20.42
N ALA A 116 10.66 0.29 19.71
CA ALA A 116 9.37 0.62 19.14
C ALA A 116 8.29 0.85 20.20
N GLU A 117 8.28 0.02 21.23
CA GLU A 117 7.30 0.09 22.33
C GLU A 117 7.43 1.37 23.17
N CYS A 118 8.67 1.86 23.37
CA CYS A 118 8.91 3.09 24.11
C CYS A 118 8.67 4.37 23.31
N LEU A 119 9.01 4.36 22.02
CA LEU A 119 9.07 5.60 21.25
C LEU A 119 7.90 5.82 20.29
N PHE A 120 7.09 4.79 20.05
CA PHE A 120 5.96 4.90 19.11
C PHE A 120 4.63 4.63 19.82
N PRO A 121 3.86 5.68 20.13
CA PRO A 121 2.60 5.56 20.88
C PRO A 121 1.59 4.58 20.23
N GLN A 122 1.58 4.47 18.91
CA GLN A 122 0.73 3.53 18.19
C GLN A 122 1.04 2.05 18.46
N MET A 123 2.19 1.74 19.06
CA MET A 123 2.49 0.38 19.47
C MET A 123 1.52 -0.15 20.54
N ALA A 124 0.95 0.72 21.35
CA ALA A 124 -0.13 0.35 22.27
C ALA A 124 -1.38 -0.16 21.55
N LEU A 125 -1.65 0.34 20.34
CA LEU A 125 -2.74 -0.14 19.48
C LEU A 125 -2.38 -1.48 18.85
N VAL A 126 -1.13 -1.61 18.35
CA VAL A 126 -0.62 -2.85 17.75
C VAL A 126 -0.69 -4.01 18.73
N THR A 127 -0.17 -3.83 19.94
CA THR A 127 -0.12 -4.88 20.96
C THR A 127 -1.49 -5.30 21.46
N GLN A 128 -2.48 -4.41 21.43
CA GLN A 128 -3.85 -4.69 21.82
C GLN A 128 -4.76 -5.07 20.65
N ASN A 129 -4.22 -5.09 19.42
CA ASN A 129 -4.98 -5.32 18.18
C ASN A 129 -6.22 -4.41 18.06
N LYS A 130 -6.01 -3.11 18.27
CA LYS A 130 -7.08 -2.09 18.26
C LYS A 130 -6.68 -0.91 17.39
N ILE A 131 -7.65 -0.37 16.68
CA ILE A 131 -7.51 0.90 15.97
C ILE A 131 -8.87 1.56 15.80
N HIS A 132 -8.88 2.88 15.77
CA HIS A 132 -10.05 3.67 15.43
C HIS A 132 -9.63 4.93 14.67
N LYS A 133 -10.30 5.22 13.55
CA LYS A 133 -9.95 6.34 12.68
C LYS A 133 -10.03 7.74 13.32
N ASN A 134 -10.73 7.88 14.44
CA ASN A 134 -10.85 9.14 15.17
C ASN A 134 -9.76 9.33 16.23
N LEU A 135 -8.59 8.71 16.04
CA LEU A 135 -7.44 8.87 16.93
C LEU A 135 -6.59 10.09 16.63
N ASP A 136 -6.78 10.75 15.48
CA ASP A 136 -6.05 11.95 15.12
C ASP A 136 -6.13 13.01 16.22
N GLY A 137 -4.96 13.51 16.62
CA GLY A 137 -4.81 14.44 17.73
C GLY A 137 -4.92 13.85 19.14
N ARG A 138 -5.19 12.53 19.27
CA ARG A 138 -5.27 11.83 20.56
C ARG A 138 -4.01 11.02 20.88
N LEU A 139 -3.24 10.65 19.87
CA LEU A 139 -1.94 10.01 20.04
C LEU A 139 -0.86 10.98 19.55
N PRO A 140 0.11 11.32 20.41
CA PRO A 140 1.24 12.15 20.01
C PRO A 140 1.99 11.52 18.83
N SER A 141 2.44 12.35 17.89
CA SER A 141 3.24 11.93 16.73
C SER A 141 2.57 10.89 15.81
N PHE A 142 1.24 10.73 15.88
CA PHE A 142 0.49 9.81 15.03
C PHE A 142 -0.53 10.57 14.18
N ASN A 143 -0.50 10.33 12.88
CA ASN A 143 -1.46 10.85 11.91
C ASN A 143 -2.10 9.68 11.18
N PHE A 144 -3.39 9.47 11.35
CA PHE A 144 -4.11 8.34 10.79
C PHE A 144 -3.99 8.27 9.24
N LEU A 145 -4.03 9.41 8.55
CA LEU A 145 -3.95 9.46 7.09
C LEU A 145 -2.54 9.21 6.52
N GLN A 146 -1.50 9.30 7.34
CA GLN A 146 -0.11 9.16 6.90
C GLN A 146 0.56 7.90 7.46
N ASP A 147 0.20 7.53 8.69
CA ASP A 147 0.91 6.52 9.47
C ASP A 147 0.16 5.19 9.52
N VAL A 148 -0.85 5.03 8.67
CA VAL A 148 -1.63 3.80 8.51
C VAL A 148 -1.43 3.28 7.10
N ALA A 149 -1.41 1.98 6.96
CA ALA A 149 -1.47 1.27 5.69
C ALA A 149 -2.55 0.18 5.78
N TYR A 150 -2.60 -0.71 4.79
CA TYR A 150 -3.64 -1.73 4.71
C TYR A 150 -3.05 -3.10 4.42
N HIS A 151 -3.74 -4.11 4.89
CA HIS A 151 -3.74 -5.45 4.32
C HIS A 151 -5.05 -5.62 3.55
N PHE A 152 -5.01 -6.18 2.37
CA PHE A 152 -6.20 -6.50 1.58
C PHE A 152 -5.97 -7.65 0.61
N ASP A 153 -7.05 -8.23 0.13
CA ASP A 153 -7.01 -9.16 -0.98
C ASP A 153 -6.73 -8.39 -2.28
N ALA A 154 -5.56 -8.63 -2.87
CA ALA A 154 -5.12 -7.90 -4.07
C ALA A 154 -6.01 -8.16 -5.28
N THR A 155 -6.54 -9.38 -5.42
CA THR A 155 -7.46 -9.71 -6.52
C THR A 155 -8.78 -8.95 -6.36
N LYS A 156 -9.35 -8.94 -5.15
CA LYS A 156 -10.57 -8.19 -4.87
C LYS A 156 -10.38 -6.70 -5.07
N PHE A 157 -9.23 -6.16 -4.66
CA PHE A 157 -8.91 -4.75 -4.87
C PHE A 157 -8.79 -4.40 -6.36
N ALA A 158 -8.14 -5.24 -7.16
CA ALA A 158 -8.05 -5.06 -8.60
C ALA A 158 -9.43 -5.06 -9.27
N LEU A 159 -10.28 -6.03 -8.90
CA LEU A 159 -11.65 -6.13 -9.41
C LEU A 159 -12.51 -4.94 -8.96
N TRP A 160 -12.37 -4.51 -7.72
CA TRP A 160 -13.05 -3.33 -7.22
C TRP A 160 -12.65 -2.06 -7.99
N LEU A 161 -11.34 -1.85 -8.22
CA LEU A 161 -10.85 -0.73 -9.04
C LEU A 161 -11.41 -0.78 -10.46
N ARG A 162 -11.44 -1.97 -11.07
CA ARG A 162 -12.04 -2.16 -12.39
C ARG A 162 -13.50 -1.71 -12.40
N ASP A 163 -14.31 -2.32 -11.54
CA ASP A 163 -15.77 -2.26 -11.64
C ASP A 163 -16.35 -0.98 -11.05
N HIS A 164 -15.75 -0.44 -9.99
CA HIS A 164 -16.30 0.70 -9.26
C HIS A 164 -15.58 2.03 -9.55
N TYR A 165 -14.38 1.98 -10.13
CA TYR A 165 -13.62 3.19 -10.40
C TYR A 165 -13.29 3.39 -11.89
N CYS A 166 -12.64 2.42 -12.53
CA CYS A 166 -12.10 2.58 -13.87
C CYS A 166 -13.17 2.55 -14.98
N LEU A 167 -13.99 1.50 -15.02
CA LEU A 167 -15.03 1.35 -16.03
C LEU A 167 -16.08 2.49 -15.98
N PRO A 168 -16.58 2.91 -14.79
CA PRO A 168 -17.49 4.05 -14.71
C PRO A 168 -16.87 5.37 -15.19
N LYS A 169 -15.55 5.51 -15.16
CA LYS A 169 -14.82 6.68 -15.67
C LYS A 169 -14.39 6.56 -17.12
N GLY A 170 -14.82 5.51 -17.82
CA GLY A 170 -14.63 5.36 -19.26
C GLY A 170 -13.35 4.64 -19.68
N VAL A 171 -12.67 3.95 -18.77
CA VAL A 171 -11.56 3.05 -19.18
C VAL A 171 -12.14 1.92 -20.02
N LYS A 172 -11.58 1.72 -21.23
CA LYS A 172 -11.92 0.59 -22.08
C LYS A 172 -11.17 -0.65 -21.59
N HIS A 173 -11.89 -1.74 -21.43
CA HIS A 173 -11.33 -3.03 -21.03
C HIS A 173 -11.36 -4.00 -22.19
N VAL A 174 -10.19 -4.51 -22.59
CA VAL A 174 -10.03 -5.48 -23.68
C VAL A 174 -9.46 -6.77 -23.10
N LEU A 175 -10.20 -7.85 -23.27
CA LEU A 175 -9.75 -9.20 -22.90
C LEU A 175 -9.10 -9.84 -24.13
N ALA A 176 -7.78 -9.78 -24.22
CA ALA A 176 -6.99 -10.35 -25.29
C ALA A 176 -5.54 -10.53 -24.88
N GLU A 177 -4.82 -11.42 -25.54
CA GLU A 177 -3.38 -11.57 -25.35
C GLU A 177 -2.61 -10.66 -26.31
N VAL A 178 -1.69 -9.85 -25.77
CA VAL A 178 -0.75 -9.09 -26.58
C VAL A 178 0.32 -10.03 -27.10
N LYS A 179 0.37 -10.19 -28.42
CA LYS A 179 1.35 -11.05 -29.11
C LYS A 179 2.61 -10.32 -29.51
N ASP A 180 2.47 -9.07 -29.92
CA ASP A 180 3.59 -8.28 -30.39
C ASP A 180 3.33 -6.79 -30.14
N VAL A 181 4.40 -6.02 -30.05
CA VAL A 181 4.38 -4.57 -29.87
C VAL A 181 5.23 -3.93 -30.95
N LYS A 182 4.60 -3.18 -31.84
CA LYS A 182 5.30 -2.40 -32.86
C LYS A 182 5.70 -1.05 -32.28
N LEU A 183 6.98 -0.75 -32.35
CA LEU A 183 7.54 0.57 -32.00
C LEU A 183 7.68 1.43 -33.22
N ASN A 184 7.50 2.73 -33.10
CA ASN A 184 7.84 3.73 -34.09
C ASN A 184 9.32 4.17 -33.96
N ASP A 185 9.81 4.97 -34.87
CA ASP A 185 11.21 5.43 -34.89
C ASP A 185 11.58 6.35 -33.73
N ASP A 186 10.60 6.94 -33.04
CA ASP A 186 10.76 7.81 -31.86
C ASP A 186 10.66 7.04 -30.55
N VAL A 187 10.77 5.70 -30.56
CA VAL A 187 10.68 4.80 -29.38
C VAL A 187 9.30 4.84 -28.69
N GLY A 188 8.27 5.29 -29.38
CA GLY A 188 6.87 5.18 -28.96
C GLY A 188 6.22 3.88 -29.44
N VAL A 189 5.15 3.45 -28.76
CA VAL A 189 4.33 2.33 -29.23
C VAL A 189 3.43 2.82 -30.37
N GLU A 190 3.59 2.24 -31.56
CA GLU A 190 2.74 2.51 -32.71
C GLU A 190 1.42 1.74 -32.60
N TYR A 191 1.51 0.43 -32.37
CA TYR A 191 0.37 -0.43 -32.08
C TYR A 191 0.79 -1.72 -31.36
N VAL A 192 -0.17 -2.41 -30.80
CA VAL A 192 -0.04 -3.77 -30.26
C VAL A 192 -0.84 -4.73 -31.13
N THR A 193 -0.33 -5.94 -31.34
CA THR A 193 -1.05 -7.01 -32.06
C THR A 193 -1.66 -7.95 -31.04
N LEU A 194 -2.94 -8.22 -31.15
CA LEU A 194 -3.69 -9.12 -30.28
C LEU A 194 -3.80 -10.54 -30.89
N ASP A 195 -4.16 -11.51 -30.08
CA ASP A 195 -4.29 -12.90 -30.50
C ASP A 195 -5.47 -13.16 -31.44
N ASP A 196 -6.49 -12.32 -31.41
CA ASP A 196 -7.63 -12.32 -32.33
C ASP A 196 -7.34 -11.61 -33.68
N GLY A 197 -6.11 -11.11 -33.87
CA GLY A 197 -5.71 -10.33 -35.05
C GLY A 197 -6.07 -8.84 -34.99
N GLY A 198 -6.64 -8.36 -33.90
CA GLY A 198 -6.86 -6.94 -33.64
C GLY A 198 -5.56 -6.14 -33.49
N LYS A 199 -5.68 -4.83 -33.71
CA LYS A 199 -4.58 -3.86 -33.49
C LYS A 199 -5.07 -2.71 -32.65
#